data_68f03e00784452f41dfafa8d836e3a67
#
_entry.id   68f03e00784452f41dfafa8d836e3a67
#
_cell.length_a   1.000
_cell.length_b   1.000
_cell.length_c   1.000
_cell.angle_alpha   90.00
_cell.angle_beta   90.00
_cell.angle_gamma   90.00
#
_symmetry.space_group_name_H-M   'P 1'
#
loop_
_entity.id
_entity.type
_entity.pdbx_description
1 polymer ?
#
loop_
_entity_poly.entity_id
_entity_poly.type
_entity_poly.pdbx_seq_one_letter_code
_entity_poly.pdbx_strand_id
1 'polypeptide(L)'
;MSIKRIIHTATPELSLGVFLVFCSSIGQTFFISLFSGEIRSEFNLSHGMFGIIYSAATLSSAIVFFWLGKLTDQFNLTLLGLITLGVLSGFSFLISSAETLPILFLSLLGLRLFGQSMISHISVTAMARWFSKKRGQALSIALMGHPIGEALLPFLITFFLLEFTWREIWMGISICIIIFFLPLVFWLGRQLKSERFNSSVSNRPEPKKFAKVSWNRSQVLRDIRFYQIIPGLLASPFIVTGVFFHQIHLIETKLWSISLLGSSYPLFALSVTGVTFASGWIVDRFSTVHLLRIFLLPLAIGLMLIASTDSVYAFPLFMILVGASTGSATIVISALWAELYGIGYLGSIRSMCFSMVVLSTSISPVLIGLLLDIGVTLEVQFIIFAAYILVCSIGFAVLTPNLLITRSPPS
;
A
#
# COMPACT_ATOMS: atom_id res chain seq x y z
N MET A 1 -8.57 -25.05 -16.37
CA MET A 1 -8.93 -23.93 -17.28
C MET A 1 -7.83 -22.88 -17.13
N SER A 2 -7.08 -22.56 -18.21
CA SER A 2 -5.90 -21.69 -18.11
C SER A 2 -6.25 -20.22 -17.84
N ILE A 3 -5.29 -19.43 -17.32
CA ILE A 3 -5.39 -17.97 -17.12
C ILE A 3 -5.87 -17.29 -18.44
N LYS A 4 -5.36 -17.72 -19.60
CA LYS A 4 -5.78 -17.23 -20.93
C LYS A 4 -7.31 -17.25 -21.12
N ARG A 5 -8.00 -18.30 -20.67
CA ARG A 5 -9.45 -18.43 -20.82
C ARG A 5 -10.25 -17.51 -19.88
N ILE A 6 -9.69 -17.13 -18.71
CA ILE A 6 -10.32 -16.13 -17.83
C ILE A 6 -10.23 -14.75 -18.46
N ILE A 7 -9.06 -14.39 -18.96
CA ILE A 7 -8.82 -13.10 -19.62
C ILE A 7 -9.78 -12.93 -20.79
N HIS A 8 -9.95 -13.93 -21.66
CA HIS A 8 -10.84 -13.83 -22.81
C HIS A 8 -12.35 -13.75 -22.48
N THR A 9 -12.79 -14.36 -21.37
CA THR A 9 -14.25 -14.44 -21.06
C THR A 9 -14.74 -13.40 -20.06
N ALA A 10 -13.86 -12.72 -19.35
CA ALA A 10 -14.21 -11.80 -18.28
C ALA A 10 -13.35 -10.51 -18.32
N THR A 11 -13.01 -10.08 -19.55
CA THR A 11 -12.16 -8.90 -19.78
C THR A 11 -12.72 -7.62 -19.15
N PRO A 12 -14.02 -7.27 -19.27
CA PRO A 12 -14.54 -6.02 -18.68
C PRO A 12 -14.46 -6.00 -17.17
N GLU A 13 -14.76 -7.12 -16.50
CA GLU A 13 -14.72 -7.23 -15.04
C GLU A 13 -13.30 -7.10 -14.50
N LEU A 14 -12.35 -7.78 -15.15
CA LEU A 14 -10.93 -7.72 -14.75
C LEU A 14 -10.34 -6.34 -15.06
N SER A 15 -10.66 -5.76 -16.22
CA SER A 15 -10.22 -4.40 -16.58
C SER A 15 -10.74 -3.37 -15.61
N LEU A 16 -12.02 -3.46 -15.21
CA LEU A 16 -12.60 -2.59 -14.20
C LEU A 16 -11.87 -2.73 -12.85
N GLY A 17 -11.57 -3.98 -12.44
CA GLY A 17 -10.83 -4.23 -11.21
C GLY A 17 -9.42 -3.61 -11.23
N VAL A 18 -8.65 -3.83 -12.30
CA VAL A 18 -7.30 -3.26 -12.48
C VAL A 18 -7.37 -1.74 -12.49
N PHE A 19 -8.32 -1.17 -13.22
CA PHE A 19 -8.44 0.28 -13.36
C PHE A 19 -8.82 0.97 -12.05
N LEU A 20 -9.75 0.41 -11.28
CA LEU A 20 -10.08 0.95 -9.95
C LEU A 20 -8.88 0.90 -8.99
N VAL A 21 -8.11 -0.19 -8.99
CA VAL A 21 -6.89 -0.27 -8.18
C VAL A 21 -5.84 0.73 -8.66
N PHE A 22 -5.69 0.92 -9.97
CA PHE A 22 -4.84 1.97 -10.54
C PHE A 22 -5.26 3.37 -10.04
N CYS A 23 -6.55 3.70 -10.10
CA CYS A 23 -7.07 4.98 -9.59
C CYS A 23 -6.83 5.17 -8.09
N SER A 24 -6.73 4.08 -7.31
CA SER A 24 -6.42 4.18 -5.88
C SER A 24 -5.04 4.76 -5.60
N SER A 25 -4.15 4.73 -6.56
CA SER A 25 -2.80 5.31 -6.45
C SER A 25 -2.79 6.81 -6.22
N ILE A 26 -3.82 7.55 -6.67
CA ILE A 26 -3.98 9.00 -6.46
C ILE A 26 -4.08 9.35 -4.97
N GLY A 27 -4.62 8.45 -4.13
CA GLY A 27 -4.72 8.64 -2.68
C GLY A 27 -3.56 8.05 -1.88
N GLN A 28 -2.56 7.45 -2.52
CA GLN A 28 -1.44 6.80 -1.83
C GLN A 28 -0.36 7.79 -1.39
N THR A 29 0.40 7.38 -0.36
CA THR A 29 1.47 8.20 0.21
C THR A 29 2.51 8.57 -0.84
N PHE A 30 2.97 7.61 -1.63
CA PHE A 30 3.99 7.83 -2.65
C PHE A 30 3.61 8.90 -3.69
N PHE A 31 2.30 9.04 -3.96
CA PHE A 31 1.77 10.01 -4.92
C PHE A 31 1.60 11.39 -4.28
N ILE A 32 0.89 11.47 -3.15
CA ILE A 32 0.62 12.76 -2.46
C ILE A 32 1.93 13.44 -2.06
N SER A 33 2.92 12.68 -1.62
CA SER A 33 4.20 13.22 -1.16
C SER A 33 5.10 13.80 -2.27
N LEU A 34 4.77 13.58 -3.56
CA LEU A 34 5.46 14.26 -4.67
C LEU A 34 5.28 15.79 -4.60
N PHE A 35 4.21 16.24 -4.00
CA PHE A 35 3.85 17.66 -3.84
C PHE A 35 4.24 18.22 -2.46
N SER A 36 4.94 17.43 -1.64
CA SER A 36 5.22 17.81 -0.24
C SER A 36 6.12 19.03 -0.10
N GLY A 37 7.05 19.25 -1.04
CA GLY A 37 7.95 20.41 -1.05
C GLY A 37 7.16 21.71 -1.21
N GLU A 38 6.38 21.80 -2.29
CA GLU A 38 5.59 22.97 -2.62
C GLU A 38 4.50 23.25 -1.57
N ILE A 39 3.78 22.20 -1.13
CA ILE A 39 2.73 22.35 -0.11
C ILE A 39 3.35 22.90 1.19
N ARG A 40 4.47 22.34 1.66
CA ARG A 40 5.14 22.83 2.88
C ARG A 40 5.63 24.28 2.72
N SER A 41 6.22 24.59 1.59
CA SER A 41 6.70 25.95 1.30
C SER A 41 5.57 26.97 1.31
N GLU A 42 4.45 26.66 0.66
CA GLU A 42 3.31 27.58 0.53
C GLU A 42 2.57 27.79 1.86
N PHE A 43 2.41 26.73 2.66
CA PHE A 43 1.74 26.81 3.96
C PHE A 43 2.70 27.10 5.13
N ASN A 44 4.00 27.33 4.88
CA ASN A 44 5.05 27.56 5.88
C ASN A 44 5.09 26.42 6.95
N LEU A 45 5.04 25.17 6.50
CA LEU A 45 5.01 24.00 7.38
C LEU A 45 6.41 23.38 7.53
N SER A 46 6.77 23.04 8.76
CA SER A 46 7.91 22.16 9.02
C SER A 46 7.63 20.73 8.54
N HIS A 47 8.67 19.89 8.47
CA HIS A 47 8.51 18.47 8.11
C HIS A 47 7.60 17.73 9.08
N GLY A 48 7.79 17.96 10.39
CA GLY A 48 6.98 17.36 11.44
C GLY A 48 5.53 17.83 11.39
N MET A 49 5.29 19.15 11.20
CA MET A 49 3.91 19.66 11.15
C MET A 49 3.14 19.10 9.96
N PHE A 50 3.74 19.05 8.77
CA PHE A 50 3.11 18.42 7.62
C PHE A 50 2.88 16.92 7.85
N GLY A 51 3.85 16.23 8.47
CA GLY A 51 3.70 14.84 8.91
C GLY A 51 2.51 14.66 9.86
N ILE A 52 2.31 15.54 10.84
CA ILE A 52 1.17 15.50 11.79
C ILE A 52 -0.15 15.67 11.03
N ILE A 53 -0.27 16.67 10.16
CA ILE A 53 -1.49 16.92 9.36
C ILE A 53 -1.83 15.70 8.50
N TYR A 54 -0.84 15.17 7.79
CA TYR A 54 -1.01 14.00 6.92
C TYR A 54 -1.39 12.74 7.70
N SER A 55 -0.72 12.49 8.82
CA SER A 55 -0.98 11.32 9.66
C SER A 55 -2.35 11.38 10.33
N ALA A 56 -2.73 12.56 10.83
CA ALA A 56 -4.06 12.80 11.38
C ALA A 56 -5.15 12.59 10.32
N ALA A 57 -4.95 13.09 9.09
CA ALA A 57 -5.87 12.86 7.98
C ALA A 57 -5.96 11.37 7.63
N THR A 58 -4.83 10.65 7.61
CA THR A 58 -4.77 9.21 7.33
C THR A 58 -5.50 8.40 8.41
N LEU A 59 -5.27 8.66 9.69
CA LEU A 59 -5.95 7.98 10.80
C LEU A 59 -7.45 8.28 10.79
N SER A 60 -7.83 9.54 10.59
CA SER A 60 -9.24 9.93 10.47
C SER A 60 -9.92 9.23 9.30
N SER A 61 -9.24 9.10 8.15
CA SER A 61 -9.75 8.37 7.00
C SER A 61 -9.97 6.88 7.32
N ALA A 62 -9.07 6.25 8.07
CA ALA A 62 -9.22 4.85 8.46
C ALA A 62 -10.40 4.64 9.43
N ILE A 63 -10.61 5.58 10.36
CA ILE A 63 -11.78 5.57 11.26
C ILE A 63 -13.07 5.68 10.44
N VAL A 64 -13.18 6.66 9.56
CA VAL A 64 -14.38 6.87 8.72
C VAL A 64 -14.61 5.67 7.79
N PHE A 65 -13.54 5.10 7.22
CA PHE A 65 -13.61 3.94 6.36
C PHE A 65 -14.22 2.70 7.05
N PHE A 66 -14.04 2.56 8.38
CA PHE A 66 -14.65 1.46 9.14
C PHE A 66 -16.17 1.38 8.94
N TRP A 67 -16.86 2.52 8.81
CA TRP A 67 -18.29 2.57 8.51
C TRP A 67 -18.59 2.58 7.02
N LEU A 68 -17.85 3.34 6.22
CA LEU A 68 -18.08 3.45 4.77
C LEU A 68 -17.79 2.14 4.02
N GLY A 69 -16.87 1.32 4.48
CA GLY A 69 -16.56 0.04 3.87
C GLY A 69 -17.78 -0.89 3.75
N LYS A 70 -18.77 -0.77 4.66
CA LYS A 70 -20.03 -1.53 4.63
C LYS A 70 -20.92 -1.19 3.42
N LEU A 71 -20.74 -0.02 2.81
CA LEU A 71 -21.50 0.37 1.61
C LEU A 71 -21.28 -0.61 0.45
N THR A 72 -20.14 -1.26 0.39
CA THR A 72 -19.90 -2.31 -0.60
C THR A 72 -20.85 -3.50 -0.46
N ASP A 73 -21.42 -3.71 0.71
CA ASP A 73 -22.40 -4.79 0.95
C ASP A 73 -23.84 -4.41 0.57
N GLN A 74 -24.13 -3.11 0.48
CA GLN A 74 -25.48 -2.57 0.30
C GLN A 74 -25.72 -2.05 -1.12
N PHE A 75 -24.67 -1.58 -1.79
CA PHE A 75 -24.80 -0.91 -3.09
C PHE A 75 -24.18 -1.71 -4.22
N ASN A 76 -24.61 -1.42 -5.44
CA ASN A 76 -23.97 -1.90 -6.65
C ASN A 76 -22.52 -1.39 -6.71
N LEU A 77 -21.55 -2.30 -6.88
CA LEU A 77 -20.12 -1.99 -6.80
C LEU A 77 -19.65 -1.06 -7.93
N THR A 78 -20.24 -1.17 -9.13
CA THR A 78 -19.90 -0.25 -10.23
C THR A 78 -20.41 1.16 -9.97
N LEU A 79 -21.67 1.28 -9.48
CA LEU A 79 -22.24 2.58 -9.12
C LEU A 79 -21.45 3.21 -7.96
N LEU A 80 -21.10 2.41 -6.95
CA LEU A 80 -20.30 2.85 -5.82
C LEU A 80 -18.89 3.30 -6.28
N GLY A 81 -18.30 2.60 -7.25
CA GLY A 81 -17.05 3.00 -7.89
C GLY A 81 -17.13 4.36 -8.59
N LEU A 82 -18.21 4.59 -9.35
CA LEU A 82 -18.46 5.86 -10.02
C LEU A 82 -18.63 7.01 -9.01
N ILE A 83 -19.45 6.81 -7.98
CA ILE A 83 -19.64 7.81 -6.91
C ILE A 83 -18.31 8.11 -6.22
N THR A 84 -17.55 7.07 -5.87
CA THR A 84 -16.25 7.23 -5.18
C THR A 84 -15.23 7.97 -6.04
N LEU A 85 -15.18 7.70 -7.36
CA LEU A 85 -14.33 8.46 -8.29
C LEU A 85 -14.77 9.91 -8.42
N GLY A 86 -16.07 10.18 -8.50
CA GLY A 86 -16.61 11.55 -8.53
C GLY A 86 -16.25 12.33 -7.27
N VAL A 87 -16.36 11.69 -6.10
CA VAL A 87 -15.96 12.29 -4.82
C VAL A 87 -14.44 12.50 -4.76
N LEU A 88 -13.65 11.54 -5.25
CA LEU A 88 -12.18 11.68 -5.36
C LEU A 88 -11.80 12.87 -6.25
N SER A 89 -12.48 13.06 -7.38
CA SER A 89 -12.31 14.25 -8.22
C SER A 89 -12.60 15.53 -7.46
N GLY A 90 -13.68 15.57 -6.67
CA GLY A 90 -14.01 16.72 -5.81
C GLY A 90 -12.91 17.04 -4.80
N PHE A 91 -12.30 16.02 -4.17
CA PHE A 91 -11.17 16.24 -3.24
C PHE A 91 -9.86 16.59 -3.97
N SER A 92 -9.66 16.10 -5.19
CA SER A 92 -8.56 16.55 -6.05
C SER A 92 -8.70 18.03 -6.46
N PHE A 93 -9.91 18.48 -6.70
CA PHE A 93 -10.20 19.91 -6.91
C PHE A 93 -10.03 20.71 -5.61
N LEU A 94 -10.51 20.19 -4.47
CA LEU A 94 -10.43 20.87 -3.19
C LEU A 94 -8.97 21.11 -2.76
N ILE A 95 -8.07 20.15 -2.97
CA ILE A 95 -6.65 20.33 -2.65
C ILE A 95 -6.00 21.36 -3.58
N SER A 96 -6.39 21.42 -4.86
CA SER A 96 -5.87 22.42 -5.80
C SER A 96 -6.26 23.86 -5.42
N SER A 97 -7.35 24.03 -4.69
CA SER A 97 -7.87 25.32 -4.22
C SER A 97 -7.68 25.55 -2.72
N ALA A 98 -6.89 24.72 -2.04
CA ALA A 98 -6.67 24.84 -0.60
C ALA A 98 -5.84 26.09 -0.27
N GLU A 99 -6.38 27.00 0.53
CA GLU A 99 -5.71 28.23 1.00
C GLU A 99 -5.49 28.20 2.52
N THR A 100 -6.11 27.26 3.23
CA THR A 100 -6.04 27.16 4.69
C THR A 100 -5.73 25.74 5.14
N LEU A 101 -5.13 25.60 6.33
CA LEU A 101 -4.78 24.28 6.89
C LEU A 101 -5.99 23.36 7.08
N PRO A 102 -7.18 23.83 7.53
CA PRO A 102 -8.37 22.98 7.61
C PRO A 102 -8.81 22.43 6.24
N ILE A 103 -8.73 23.22 5.17
CA ILE A 103 -9.07 22.77 3.81
C ILE A 103 -8.02 21.77 3.33
N LEU A 104 -6.73 22.02 3.58
CA LEU A 104 -5.66 21.07 3.28
C LEU A 104 -5.87 19.74 4.01
N PHE A 105 -6.15 19.77 5.31
CA PHE A 105 -6.45 18.58 6.11
C PHE A 105 -7.65 17.81 5.53
N LEU A 106 -8.75 18.49 5.24
CA LEU A 106 -9.97 17.88 4.70
C LEU A 106 -9.70 17.24 3.32
N SER A 107 -8.92 17.91 2.48
CA SER A 107 -8.53 17.41 1.17
C SER A 107 -7.68 16.13 1.30
N LEU A 108 -6.66 16.14 2.16
CA LEU A 108 -5.83 14.97 2.42
C LEU A 108 -6.66 13.81 3.00
N LEU A 109 -7.58 14.08 3.93
CA LEU A 109 -8.50 13.07 4.47
C LEU A 109 -9.33 12.45 3.36
N GLY A 110 -9.93 13.26 2.48
CA GLY A 110 -10.75 12.78 1.37
C GLY A 110 -9.96 11.98 0.34
N LEU A 111 -8.75 12.43 -0.03
CA LEU A 111 -7.86 11.69 -0.92
C LEU A 111 -7.47 10.32 -0.33
N ARG A 112 -7.14 10.26 0.96
CA ARG A 112 -6.83 9.01 1.67
C ARG A 112 -8.03 8.09 1.75
N LEU A 113 -9.21 8.62 2.09
CA LEU A 113 -10.43 7.86 2.26
C LEU A 113 -10.95 7.28 0.94
N PHE A 114 -11.14 8.13 -0.06
CA PHE A 114 -11.76 7.74 -1.31
C PHE A 114 -10.74 7.19 -2.32
N GLY A 115 -9.54 7.75 -2.39
CA GLY A 115 -8.46 7.26 -3.24
C GLY A 115 -7.89 5.95 -2.70
N GLN A 116 -7.15 5.98 -1.60
CA GLN A 116 -6.46 4.80 -1.11
C GLN A 116 -7.40 3.69 -0.64
N SER A 117 -8.39 4.02 0.21
CA SER A 117 -9.14 3.00 0.93
C SER A 117 -10.36 2.51 0.15
N MET A 118 -11.27 3.41 -0.20
CA MET A 118 -12.59 3.03 -0.72
C MET A 118 -12.53 2.41 -2.13
N ILE A 119 -11.83 3.04 -3.07
CA ILE A 119 -11.71 2.53 -4.45
C ILE A 119 -11.05 1.16 -4.49
N SER A 120 -9.94 0.98 -3.76
CA SER A 120 -9.25 -0.31 -3.67
C SER A 120 -10.15 -1.38 -3.06
N HIS A 121 -10.90 -1.05 -2.00
CA HIS A 121 -11.84 -1.96 -1.36
C HIS A 121 -12.99 -2.38 -2.28
N ILE A 122 -13.54 -1.45 -3.07
CA ILE A 122 -14.57 -1.76 -4.07
C ILE A 122 -14.04 -2.76 -5.09
N SER A 123 -12.84 -2.55 -5.64
CA SER A 123 -12.23 -3.46 -6.60
C SER A 123 -12.03 -4.86 -6.02
N VAL A 124 -11.40 -4.96 -4.84
CA VAL A 124 -11.16 -6.25 -4.16
C VAL A 124 -12.46 -6.97 -3.87
N THR A 125 -13.49 -6.25 -3.41
CA THR A 125 -14.81 -6.83 -3.13
C THR A 125 -15.49 -7.30 -4.41
N ALA A 126 -15.41 -6.53 -5.51
CA ALA A 126 -15.96 -6.90 -6.81
C ALA A 126 -15.32 -8.18 -7.34
N MET A 127 -13.99 -8.27 -7.34
CA MET A 127 -13.28 -9.48 -7.76
C MET A 127 -13.66 -10.70 -6.91
N ALA A 128 -13.78 -10.50 -5.60
CA ALA A 128 -14.15 -11.57 -4.68
C ALA A 128 -15.58 -12.11 -4.90
N ARG A 129 -16.51 -11.24 -5.30
CA ARG A 129 -17.92 -11.62 -5.56
C ARG A 129 -18.11 -12.18 -6.97
N TRP A 130 -17.53 -11.56 -7.99
CA TRP A 130 -17.74 -11.95 -9.37
C TRP A 130 -17.02 -13.24 -9.77
N PHE A 131 -15.93 -13.61 -9.06
CA PHE A 131 -15.08 -14.75 -9.38
C PHE A 131 -14.99 -15.79 -8.26
N SER A 132 -16.13 -16.31 -7.77
CA SER A 132 -16.18 -17.25 -6.63
C SER A 132 -15.24 -18.47 -6.77
N LYS A 133 -15.18 -19.11 -7.96
CA LYS A 133 -14.32 -20.28 -8.22
C LYS A 133 -12.87 -19.95 -8.50
N LYS A 134 -12.53 -18.70 -8.88
CA LYS A 134 -11.19 -18.26 -9.29
C LYS A 134 -10.80 -16.94 -8.64
N ARG A 135 -11.31 -16.74 -7.44
CA ARG A 135 -11.16 -15.52 -6.65
C ARG A 135 -9.69 -15.07 -6.56
N GLY A 136 -8.76 -15.98 -6.25
CA GLY A 136 -7.35 -15.65 -6.12
C GLY A 136 -6.73 -15.10 -7.40
N GLN A 137 -7.04 -15.72 -8.55
CA GLN A 137 -6.53 -15.27 -9.85
C GLN A 137 -7.09 -13.90 -10.24
N ALA A 138 -8.39 -13.68 -10.04
CA ALA A 138 -9.04 -12.39 -10.34
C ALA A 138 -8.49 -11.27 -9.45
N LEU A 139 -8.31 -11.53 -8.15
CA LEU A 139 -7.70 -10.60 -7.21
C LEU A 139 -6.24 -10.26 -7.60
N SER A 140 -5.43 -11.26 -7.95
CA SER A 140 -4.04 -11.04 -8.36
C SER A 140 -3.96 -10.16 -9.62
N ILE A 141 -4.87 -10.36 -10.60
CA ILE A 141 -4.91 -9.53 -11.81
C ILE A 141 -5.34 -8.10 -11.45
N ALA A 142 -6.41 -7.93 -10.67
CA ALA A 142 -6.88 -6.60 -10.31
C ALA A 142 -5.83 -5.80 -9.52
N LEU A 143 -5.12 -6.46 -8.60
CA LEU A 143 -4.06 -5.83 -7.80
C LEU A 143 -2.85 -5.39 -8.64
N MET A 144 -2.69 -5.85 -9.89
CA MET A 144 -1.67 -5.31 -10.80
C MET A 144 -1.88 -3.82 -11.11
N GLY A 145 -3.08 -3.28 -10.87
CA GLY A 145 -3.33 -1.85 -10.99
C GLY A 145 -2.44 -1.00 -10.08
N HIS A 146 -2.03 -1.52 -8.90
CA HIS A 146 -1.18 -0.80 -7.95
C HIS A 146 0.25 -0.60 -8.48
N PRO A 147 1.02 -1.63 -8.84
CA PRO A 147 2.35 -1.43 -9.42
C PRO A 147 2.32 -0.67 -10.76
N ILE A 148 1.25 -0.77 -11.53
CA ILE A 148 1.07 0.07 -12.73
C ILE A 148 0.95 1.55 -12.33
N GLY A 149 0.16 1.87 -11.31
CA GLY A 149 0.03 3.22 -10.79
C GLY A 149 1.33 3.74 -10.19
N GLU A 150 2.05 2.92 -9.42
CA GLU A 150 3.37 3.25 -8.88
C GLU A 150 4.42 3.52 -9.96
N ALA A 151 4.38 2.78 -11.08
CA ALA A 151 5.31 3.01 -12.17
C ALA A 151 5.00 4.27 -12.98
N LEU A 152 3.72 4.49 -13.31
CA LEU A 152 3.31 5.52 -14.28
C LEU A 152 3.06 6.88 -13.64
N LEU A 153 2.36 6.93 -12.50
CA LEU A 153 1.91 8.23 -11.97
C LEU A 153 3.07 9.10 -11.48
N PRO A 154 4.03 8.62 -10.66
CA PRO A 154 5.16 9.45 -10.27
C PRO A 154 6.02 9.89 -11.47
N PHE A 155 6.22 8.99 -12.45
CA PHE A 155 6.94 9.32 -13.66
C PHE A 155 6.27 10.48 -14.43
N LEU A 156 4.96 10.44 -14.63
CA LEU A 156 4.21 11.49 -15.31
C LEU A 156 4.17 12.79 -14.50
N ILE A 157 3.91 12.69 -13.19
CA ILE A 157 3.76 13.87 -12.33
C ILE A 157 5.08 14.62 -12.19
N THR A 158 6.20 13.92 -12.02
CA THR A 158 7.52 14.59 -11.92
C THR A 158 7.89 15.30 -13.22
N PHE A 159 7.43 14.81 -14.38
CA PHE A 159 7.56 15.51 -15.63
C PHE A 159 6.68 16.77 -15.70
N PHE A 160 5.41 16.68 -15.26
CA PHE A 160 4.51 17.84 -15.21
C PHE A 160 4.94 18.90 -14.20
N LEU A 161 5.56 18.53 -13.09
CA LEU A 161 6.09 19.47 -12.09
C LEU A 161 7.24 20.36 -12.62
N LEU A 162 7.80 20.06 -13.79
CA LEU A 162 8.79 20.94 -14.45
C LEU A 162 8.14 22.15 -15.11
N GLU A 163 6.87 22.07 -15.49
CA GLU A 163 6.17 23.08 -16.30
C GLU A 163 4.94 23.67 -15.57
N PHE A 164 4.32 22.91 -14.67
CA PHE A 164 3.06 23.25 -14.01
C PHE A 164 3.22 23.32 -12.49
N THR A 165 2.45 24.17 -11.87
CA THR A 165 2.35 24.24 -10.41
C THR A 165 1.62 23.01 -9.86
N TRP A 166 1.87 22.67 -8.59
CA TRP A 166 1.20 21.57 -7.93
C TRP A 166 -0.33 21.73 -7.92
N ARG A 167 -0.85 22.95 -7.87
CA ARG A 167 -2.29 23.26 -7.91
C ARG A 167 -2.89 22.95 -9.28
N GLU A 168 -2.23 23.36 -10.35
CA GLU A 168 -2.66 23.08 -11.72
C GLU A 168 -2.66 21.58 -12.01
N ILE A 169 -1.68 20.84 -11.50
CA ILE A 169 -1.63 19.38 -11.63
C ILE A 169 -2.80 18.72 -10.92
N TRP A 170 -3.10 19.10 -9.66
CA TRP A 170 -4.25 18.56 -8.94
C TRP A 170 -5.59 18.91 -9.59
N MET A 171 -5.71 20.12 -10.14
CA MET A 171 -6.87 20.50 -10.96
C MET A 171 -6.95 19.63 -12.22
N GLY A 172 -5.84 19.42 -12.92
CA GLY A 172 -5.74 18.54 -14.08
C GLY A 172 -6.15 17.10 -13.76
N ILE A 173 -5.73 16.57 -12.60
CA ILE A 173 -6.16 15.25 -12.12
C ILE A 173 -7.68 15.20 -11.91
N SER A 174 -8.26 16.21 -11.26
CA SER A 174 -9.71 16.32 -11.09
C SER A 174 -10.45 16.26 -12.42
N ILE A 175 -10.03 17.06 -13.39
CA ILE A 175 -10.61 17.11 -14.75
C ILE A 175 -10.42 15.76 -15.46
N CYS A 176 -9.23 15.15 -15.35
CA CYS A 176 -8.94 13.84 -15.94
C CYS A 176 -9.87 12.74 -15.39
N ILE A 177 -10.15 12.76 -14.09
CA ILE A 177 -11.10 11.81 -13.48
C ILE A 177 -12.49 12.00 -14.09
N ILE A 178 -12.96 13.24 -14.26
CA ILE A 178 -14.30 13.51 -14.80
C ILE A 178 -14.40 13.13 -16.27
N ILE A 179 -13.42 13.54 -17.10
CA ILE A 179 -13.50 13.41 -18.56
C ILE A 179 -13.12 12.01 -19.04
N PHE A 180 -12.18 11.34 -18.37
CA PHE A 180 -11.67 10.06 -18.85
C PHE A 180 -12.00 8.89 -17.92
N PHE A 181 -11.81 9.03 -16.61
CA PHE A 181 -11.91 7.88 -15.69
C PHE A 181 -13.37 7.52 -15.41
N LEU A 182 -14.23 8.49 -15.15
CA LEU A 182 -15.67 8.24 -14.95
C LEU A 182 -16.34 7.63 -16.19
N PRO A 183 -16.17 8.18 -17.41
CA PRO A 183 -16.74 7.56 -18.62
C PRO A 183 -16.19 6.16 -18.87
N LEU A 184 -14.90 5.90 -18.61
CA LEU A 184 -14.31 4.57 -18.77
C LEU A 184 -14.92 3.55 -17.81
N VAL A 185 -15.05 3.91 -16.52
CA VAL A 185 -15.70 3.03 -15.53
C VAL A 185 -17.16 2.80 -15.86
N PHE A 186 -17.88 3.83 -16.29
CA PHE A 186 -19.26 3.71 -16.74
C PHE A 186 -19.39 2.77 -17.96
N TRP A 187 -18.52 2.93 -18.97
CA TRP A 187 -18.50 2.10 -20.16
C TRP A 187 -18.18 0.63 -19.83
N LEU A 188 -17.13 0.38 -19.01
CA LEU A 188 -16.79 -0.97 -18.53
C LEU A 188 -17.96 -1.56 -17.74
N GLY A 189 -18.59 -0.77 -16.88
CA GLY A 189 -19.71 -1.19 -16.06
C GLY A 189 -20.92 -1.64 -16.89
N ARG A 190 -21.20 -1.00 -18.02
CA ARG A 190 -22.28 -1.40 -18.95
C ARG A 190 -22.01 -2.71 -19.68
N GLN A 191 -20.76 -3.13 -19.79
CA GLN A 191 -20.39 -4.41 -20.41
C GLN A 191 -20.46 -5.59 -19.44
N LEU A 192 -20.70 -5.36 -18.15
CA LEU A 192 -20.82 -6.44 -17.18
C LEU A 192 -22.06 -7.28 -17.45
N LYS A 193 -21.92 -8.60 -17.39
CA LYS A 193 -23.06 -9.51 -17.57
C LYS A 193 -24.08 -9.33 -16.44
N SER A 194 -25.36 -9.23 -16.80
CA SER A 194 -26.49 -8.99 -15.90
C SER A 194 -26.54 -9.93 -14.68
N GLU A 195 -26.15 -11.20 -14.84
CA GLU A 195 -26.10 -12.18 -13.75
C GLU A 195 -25.10 -11.83 -12.65
N ARG A 196 -24.03 -11.11 -12.99
CA ARG A 196 -23.01 -10.65 -12.04
C ARG A 196 -23.37 -9.33 -11.37
N PHE A 197 -24.20 -8.55 -12.03
CA PHE A 197 -24.76 -7.31 -11.51
C PHE A 197 -25.75 -7.59 -10.36
N ASN A 198 -26.53 -8.67 -10.46
CA ASN A 198 -27.56 -9.06 -9.49
C ASN A 198 -27.11 -10.08 -8.46
N SER A 199 -25.86 -10.59 -8.49
CA SER A 199 -25.33 -11.52 -7.50
C SER A 199 -25.06 -10.84 -6.14
N SER A 200 -26.09 -10.12 -5.68
CA SER A 200 -26.18 -9.63 -4.32
C SER A 200 -26.49 -10.82 -3.38
N VAL A 201 -25.67 -10.96 -2.37
CA VAL A 201 -26.02 -11.49 -1.02
C VAL A 201 -26.20 -13.00 -0.82
N SER A 202 -26.34 -13.87 -1.82
CA SER A 202 -26.61 -15.28 -1.55
C SER A 202 -25.46 -16.20 -1.99
N ASN A 203 -24.54 -16.44 -1.14
CA ASN A 203 -23.74 -17.65 -0.89
C ASN A 203 -22.46 -17.28 -0.14
N ARG A 204 -22.58 -17.04 1.16
CA ARG A 204 -21.41 -17.24 2.05
C ARG A 204 -21.13 -18.74 2.00
N PRO A 205 -19.94 -19.18 1.54
CA PRO A 205 -19.55 -20.56 1.73
C PRO A 205 -19.56 -20.79 3.24
N GLU A 206 -20.31 -21.80 3.70
CA GLU A 206 -20.15 -22.26 5.07
C GLU A 206 -18.68 -22.53 5.35
N PRO A 207 -18.16 -22.11 6.51
CA PRO A 207 -16.79 -22.39 6.87
C PRO A 207 -16.62 -23.91 6.91
N LYS A 208 -15.92 -24.48 5.91
CA LYS A 208 -15.49 -25.87 5.96
C LYS A 208 -14.76 -26.07 7.28
N LYS A 209 -15.23 -27.00 8.12
CA LYS A 209 -14.54 -27.42 9.34
C LYS A 209 -13.18 -27.99 8.94
N PHE A 210 -12.16 -27.16 8.98
CA PHE A 210 -10.79 -27.59 8.79
C PHE A 210 -10.28 -28.17 10.11
N ALA A 211 -10.02 -29.46 10.13
CA ALA A 211 -9.55 -30.25 11.27
C ALA A 211 -8.04 -30.03 11.57
N LYS A 212 -7.50 -28.83 11.40
CA LYS A 212 -6.18 -28.47 11.93
C LYS A 212 -6.34 -27.48 13.07
N VAL A 213 -5.55 -27.68 14.12
CA VAL A 213 -5.48 -26.79 15.29
C VAL A 213 -5.33 -25.36 14.81
N SER A 214 -6.35 -24.54 15.05
CA SER A 214 -6.38 -23.13 14.62
C SER A 214 -6.52 -22.25 15.84
N TRP A 215 -5.61 -21.27 15.96
CA TRP A 215 -5.58 -20.30 17.05
C TRP A 215 -6.60 -19.20 16.82
N ASN A 216 -7.30 -18.79 17.87
CA ASN A 216 -8.12 -17.59 17.83
C ASN A 216 -7.29 -16.34 18.16
N ARG A 217 -7.87 -15.15 17.93
CA ARG A 217 -7.20 -13.86 18.16
C ARG A 217 -6.68 -13.69 19.60
N SER A 218 -7.45 -14.11 20.60
CA SER A 218 -7.04 -14.00 22.01
C SER A 218 -5.84 -14.88 22.33
N GLN A 219 -5.80 -16.09 21.77
CA GLN A 219 -4.68 -17.00 21.93
C GLN A 219 -3.41 -16.48 21.25
N VAL A 220 -3.53 -15.90 20.06
CA VAL A 220 -2.39 -15.27 19.36
C VAL A 220 -1.81 -14.12 20.18
N LEU A 221 -2.65 -13.30 20.81
CA LEU A 221 -2.19 -12.21 21.68
C LEU A 221 -1.52 -12.69 22.98
N ARG A 222 -1.64 -13.98 23.32
CA ARG A 222 -0.90 -14.60 24.46
C ARG A 222 0.38 -15.32 24.01
N ASP A 223 0.63 -15.42 22.71
CA ASP A 223 1.84 -16.07 22.18
C ASP A 223 3.01 -15.07 22.11
N ILE A 224 4.07 -15.36 22.85
CA ILE A 224 5.29 -14.53 22.85
C ILE A 224 5.90 -14.38 21.44
N ARG A 225 5.76 -15.41 20.57
CA ARG A 225 6.27 -15.38 19.19
C ARG A 225 5.64 -14.26 18.38
N PHE A 226 4.37 -13.95 18.62
CA PHE A 226 3.68 -12.84 17.98
C PHE A 226 4.41 -11.52 18.25
N TYR A 227 4.74 -11.23 19.50
CA TYR A 227 5.44 -10.00 19.89
C TYR A 227 6.90 -9.97 19.44
N GLN A 228 7.54 -11.12 19.30
CA GLN A 228 8.90 -11.21 18.77
C GLN A 228 8.96 -10.96 17.25
N ILE A 229 7.88 -11.25 16.51
CA ILE A 229 7.81 -11.12 15.06
C ILE A 229 7.28 -9.75 14.63
N ILE A 230 6.28 -9.21 15.32
CA ILE A 230 5.57 -7.98 14.92
C ILE A 230 6.52 -6.78 14.70
N PRO A 231 7.49 -6.47 15.56
CA PRO A 231 8.35 -5.30 15.34
C PRO A 231 9.08 -5.33 13.99
N GLY A 232 9.61 -6.47 13.61
CA GLY A 232 10.29 -6.61 12.32
C GLY A 232 9.31 -6.65 11.13
N LEU A 233 8.10 -7.21 11.27
CA LEU A 233 7.09 -7.16 10.22
C LEU A 233 6.58 -5.73 9.96
N LEU A 234 6.51 -4.90 11.00
CA LEU A 234 6.12 -3.50 10.88
C LEU A 234 7.25 -2.59 10.35
N ALA A 235 8.51 -3.05 10.39
CA ALA A 235 9.66 -2.27 9.95
C ALA A 235 9.56 -1.84 8.48
N SER A 236 9.26 -2.79 7.58
CA SER A 236 9.15 -2.49 6.14
C SER A 236 8.05 -1.45 5.84
N PRO A 237 6.78 -1.63 6.22
CA PRO A 237 5.75 -0.65 5.92
C PRO A 237 6.00 0.71 6.62
N PHE A 238 6.55 0.72 7.84
CA PHE A 238 6.93 1.95 8.53
C PHE A 238 7.98 2.73 7.76
N ILE A 239 9.12 2.09 7.49
CA ILE A 239 10.28 2.74 6.88
C ILE A 239 9.97 3.17 5.44
N VAL A 240 9.38 2.29 4.64
CA VAL A 240 9.05 2.60 3.24
C VAL A 240 8.06 3.76 3.14
N THR A 241 7.02 3.78 4.00
CA THR A 241 6.07 4.91 4.03
C THR A 241 6.75 6.22 4.40
N GLY A 242 7.61 6.21 5.40
CA GLY A 242 8.31 7.42 5.83
C GLY A 242 9.32 7.93 4.80
N VAL A 243 10.07 7.02 4.17
CA VAL A 243 11.00 7.37 3.10
C VAL A 243 10.25 7.98 1.91
N PHE A 244 9.16 7.36 1.46
CA PHE A 244 8.36 7.91 0.38
C PHE A 244 7.66 9.23 0.76
N PHE A 245 7.27 9.40 2.02
CA PHE A 245 6.70 10.66 2.47
C PHE A 245 7.72 11.81 2.42
N HIS A 246 8.99 11.54 2.74
CA HIS A 246 10.07 12.54 2.73
C HIS A 246 10.94 12.47 1.47
N GLN A 247 10.48 11.84 0.39
CA GLN A 247 11.26 11.61 -0.83
C GLN A 247 11.70 12.91 -1.53
N ILE A 248 10.90 13.96 -1.50
CA ILE A 248 11.27 15.27 -2.07
C ILE A 248 12.40 15.88 -1.26
N HIS A 249 12.31 15.87 0.06
CA HIS A 249 13.39 16.35 0.91
C HIS A 249 14.72 15.58 0.67
N LEU A 250 14.63 14.25 0.48
CA LEU A 250 15.81 13.44 0.13
C LEU A 250 16.44 13.89 -1.20
N ILE A 251 15.63 14.12 -2.23
CA ILE A 251 16.12 14.59 -3.53
C ILE A 251 16.75 15.99 -3.43
N GLU A 252 16.10 16.90 -2.70
CA GLU A 252 16.57 18.26 -2.47
C GLU A 252 17.92 18.29 -1.72
N THR A 253 18.05 17.53 -0.63
CA THR A 253 19.28 17.46 0.18
C THR A 253 20.46 16.85 -0.57
N LYS A 254 20.19 15.87 -1.46
CA LYS A 254 21.20 15.24 -2.30
C LYS A 254 21.48 16.01 -3.60
N LEU A 255 20.79 17.13 -3.85
CA LEU A 255 20.86 17.93 -5.08
C LEU A 255 20.58 17.10 -6.35
N TRP A 256 19.69 16.11 -6.24
CA TRP A 256 19.27 15.30 -7.37
C TRP A 256 18.07 15.90 -8.09
N SER A 257 17.92 15.59 -9.38
CA SER A 257 16.78 16.08 -10.16
C SER A 257 15.48 15.35 -9.78
N ILE A 258 14.36 16.06 -9.84
CA ILE A 258 13.03 15.45 -9.66
C ILE A 258 12.73 14.41 -10.75
N SER A 259 13.31 14.56 -11.93
CA SER A 259 13.20 13.58 -13.03
C SER A 259 13.86 12.24 -12.68
N LEU A 260 14.96 12.26 -11.89
CA LEU A 260 15.56 11.03 -11.37
C LEU A 260 14.58 10.27 -10.46
N LEU A 261 13.87 11.00 -9.60
CA LEU A 261 12.84 10.43 -8.74
C LEU A 261 11.78 9.70 -9.58
N GLY A 262 11.15 10.42 -10.52
CA GLY A 262 10.09 9.86 -11.36
C GLY A 262 10.53 8.66 -12.20
N SER A 263 11.71 8.76 -12.85
CA SER A 263 12.24 7.67 -13.70
C SER A 263 12.66 6.43 -12.92
N SER A 264 12.85 6.51 -11.60
CA SER A 264 13.22 5.37 -10.76
C SER A 264 12.00 4.57 -10.26
N TYR A 265 10.80 5.12 -10.29
CA TYR A 265 9.58 4.42 -9.86
C TYR A 265 9.22 3.19 -10.70
N PRO A 266 9.39 3.18 -12.04
CA PRO A 266 9.23 1.95 -12.82
C PRO A 266 10.15 0.82 -12.36
N LEU A 267 11.39 1.12 -11.94
CA LEU A 267 12.32 0.12 -11.42
C LEU A 267 11.83 -0.45 -10.08
N PHE A 268 11.31 0.42 -9.19
CA PHE A 268 10.66 0.00 -7.94
C PHE A 268 9.49 -0.95 -8.23
N ALA A 269 8.55 -0.57 -9.09
CA ALA A 269 7.37 -1.35 -9.40
C ALA A 269 7.70 -2.72 -10.06
N LEU A 270 8.69 -2.74 -10.96
CA LEU A 270 9.19 -3.98 -11.56
C LEU A 270 9.83 -4.88 -10.51
N SER A 271 10.61 -4.32 -9.59
CA SER A 271 11.23 -5.06 -8.49
C SER A 271 10.17 -5.63 -7.54
N VAL A 272 9.19 -4.81 -7.10
CA VAL A 272 8.07 -5.28 -6.28
C VAL A 272 7.39 -6.47 -6.94
N THR A 273 7.01 -6.33 -8.21
CA THR A 273 6.28 -7.35 -8.95
C THR A 273 7.11 -8.62 -9.10
N GLY A 274 8.35 -8.51 -9.58
CA GLY A 274 9.24 -9.65 -9.83
C GLY A 274 9.56 -10.40 -8.53
N VAL A 275 9.89 -9.68 -7.46
CA VAL A 275 10.23 -10.29 -6.17
C VAL A 275 8.99 -10.86 -5.47
N THR A 276 7.80 -10.30 -5.65
CA THR A 276 6.55 -10.90 -5.15
C THR A 276 6.34 -12.29 -5.75
N PHE A 277 6.51 -12.45 -7.08
CA PHE A 277 6.41 -13.77 -7.72
C PHE A 277 7.50 -14.74 -7.25
N ALA A 278 8.76 -14.28 -7.19
CA ALA A 278 9.87 -15.10 -6.70
C ALA A 278 9.66 -15.54 -5.24
N SER A 279 9.20 -14.63 -4.38
CA SER A 279 8.90 -14.90 -2.98
C SER A 279 7.76 -15.91 -2.80
N GLY A 280 6.71 -15.80 -3.63
CA GLY A 280 5.62 -16.80 -3.65
C GLY A 280 6.14 -18.19 -3.96
N TRP A 281 7.00 -18.33 -4.99
CA TRP A 281 7.63 -19.61 -5.34
C TRP A 281 8.54 -20.15 -4.22
N ILE A 282 9.30 -19.25 -3.55
CA ILE A 282 10.16 -19.64 -2.41
C ILE A 282 9.31 -20.17 -1.26
N VAL A 283 8.22 -19.48 -0.90
CA VAL A 283 7.32 -19.88 0.19
C VAL A 283 6.66 -21.22 -0.09
N ASP A 284 6.22 -21.45 -1.33
CA ASP A 284 5.60 -22.72 -1.72
C ASP A 284 6.58 -23.91 -1.60
N ARG A 285 7.90 -23.66 -1.75
CA ARG A 285 8.92 -24.70 -1.72
C ARG A 285 9.61 -24.89 -0.36
N PHE A 286 9.81 -23.80 0.39
CA PHE A 286 10.67 -23.81 1.60
C PHE A 286 9.98 -23.37 2.89
N SER A 287 8.84 -22.72 2.88
CA SER A 287 8.17 -22.10 4.02
C SER A 287 8.44 -20.59 4.16
N THR A 288 7.43 -19.88 4.65
CA THR A 288 7.46 -18.43 4.92
C THR A 288 8.51 -18.06 5.96
N VAL A 289 8.78 -18.93 6.93
CA VAL A 289 9.73 -18.69 8.01
C VAL A 289 11.17 -18.54 7.50
N HIS A 290 11.53 -19.20 6.39
CA HIS A 290 12.83 -19.03 5.77
C HIS A 290 12.98 -17.65 5.10
N LEU A 291 11.93 -17.19 4.42
CA LEU A 291 11.89 -15.87 3.80
C LEU A 291 11.92 -14.75 4.86
N LEU A 292 11.32 -15.00 6.04
CA LEU A 292 11.27 -14.05 7.16
C LEU A 292 12.66 -13.56 7.60
N ARG A 293 13.70 -14.37 7.46
CA ARG A 293 15.08 -14.02 7.85
C ARG A 293 15.70 -12.95 6.96
N ILE A 294 15.33 -12.93 5.68
CA ILE A 294 16.05 -12.19 4.64
C ILE A 294 15.23 -11.08 3.98
N PHE A 295 13.90 -11.05 4.14
CA PHE A 295 13.04 -10.15 3.39
C PHE A 295 13.30 -8.66 3.66
N LEU A 296 13.88 -8.32 4.81
CA LEU A 296 14.25 -6.95 5.17
C LEU A 296 15.66 -6.55 4.71
N LEU A 297 16.54 -7.51 4.41
CA LEU A 297 17.94 -7.21 4.08
C LEU A 297 18.11 -6.29 2.85
N PRO A 298 17.35 -6.45 1.76
CA PRO A 298 17.43 -5.50 0.66
C PRO A 298 17.15 -4.07 1.09
N LEU A 299 16.15 -3.84 1.97
CA LEU A 299 15.85 -2.52 2.51
C LEU A 299 17.01 -1.95 3.33
N ALA A 300 17.62 -2.76 4.20
CA ALA A 300 18.79 -2.33 4.99
C ALA A 300 19.97 -1.93 4.09
N ILE A 301 20.28 -2.75 3.07
CA ILE A 301 21.33 -2.45 2.10
C ILE A 301 21.01 -1.15 1.34
N GLY A 302 19.77 -0.96 0.91
CA GLY A 302 19.33 0.24 0.21
C GLY A 302 19.45 1.50 1.07
N LEU A 303 19.04 1.43 2.33
CA LEU A 303 19.17 2.55 3.28
C LEU A 303 20.64 2.91 3.54
N MET A 304 21.50 1.92 3.75
CA MET A 304 22.93 2.15 3.92
C MET A 304 23.56 2.73 2.66
N LEU A 305 23.19 2.25 1.49
CA LEU A 305 23.67 2.79 0.21
C LEU A 305 23.36 4.28 0.10
N ILE A 306 22.07 4.66 0.28
CA ILE A 306 21.65 6.04 0.06
C ILE A 306 22.13 6.99 1.18
N ALA A 307 22.40 6.47 2.38
CA ALA A 307 23.02 7.22 3.47
C ALA A 307 24.51 7.49 3.25
N SER A 308 25.23 6.61 2.50
CA SER A 308 26.67 6.64 2.37
C SER A 308 27.20 7.34 1.14
N THR A 309 26.33 7.73 0.16
CA THR A 309 26.78 8.34 -1.10
C THR A 309 25.77 9.33 -1.66
N ASP A 310 26.27 10.34 -2.37
CA ASP A 310 25.48 11.33 -3.10
C ASP A 310 25.44 11.02 -4.61
N SER A 311 25.96 9.88 -5.03
CA SER A 311 25.93 9.48 -6.43
C SER A 311 24.49 9.30 -6.94
N VAL A 312 24.17 9.90 -8.07
CA VAL A 312 22.84 9.81 -8.73
C VAL A 312 22.44 8.37 -9.06
N TYR A 313 23.40 7.46 -9.26
CA TYR A 313 23.13 6.05 -9.53
C TYR A 313 22.69 5.27 -8.29
N ALA A 314 22.91 5.81 -7.10
CA ALA A 314 22.47 5.18 -5.85
C ALA A 314 20.94 5.15 -5.73
N PHE A 315 20.23 6.19 -6.23
CA PHE A 315 18.79 6.28 -6.09
C PHE A 315 18.01 5.20 -6.88
N PRO A 316 18.26 4.96 -8.17
CA PRO A 316 17.64 3.83 -8.89
C PRO A 316 17.91 2.47 -8.25
N LEU A 317 19.14 2.22 -7.78
CA LEU A 317 19.49 0.98 -7.09
C LEU A 317 18.76 0.86 -5.75
N PHE A 318 18.67 1.95 -4.99
CA PHE A 318 17.88 2.03 -3.78
C PHE A 318 16.42 1.67 -4.04
N MET A 319 15.79 2.22 -5.08
CA MET A 319 14.40 1.92 -5.45
C MET A 319 14.19 0.44 -5.81
N ILE A 320 15.15 -0.20 -6.48
CA ILE A 320 15.13 -1.65 -6.73
C ILE A 320 15.18 -2.43 -5.41
N LEU A 321 16.06 -2.07 -4.48
CA LEU A 321 16.23 -2.76 -3.20
C LEU A 321 15.00 -2.57 -2.29
N VAL A 322 14.44 -1.37 -2.23
CA VAL A 322 13.18 -1.10 -1.52
C VAL A 322 12.04 -1.92 -2.12
N GLY A 323 11.95 -1.96 -3.45
CA GLY A 323 10.97 -2.79 -4.17
C GLY A 323 11.09 -4.27 -3.85
N ALA A 324 12.31 -4.79 -3.78
CA ALA A 324 12.58 -6.19 -3.42
C ALA A 324 12.11 -6.53 -2.00
N SER A 325 12.38 -5.65 -1.03
CA SER A 325 11.89 -5.82 0.33
C SER A 325 10.36 -5.71 0.41
N THR A 326 9.75 -4.75 -0.28
CA THR A 326 8.30 -4.56 -0.31
C THR A 326 7.57 -5.76 -0.93
N GLY A 327 8.08 -6.27 -2.05
CA GLY A 327 7.52 -7.45 -2.71
C GLY A 327 7.59 -8.70 -1.85
N SER A 328 8.73 -8.95 -1.19
CA SER A 328 8.86 -10.08 -0.27
C SER A 328 8.03 -9.90 1.01
N ALA A 329 7.95 -8.68 1.57
CA ALA A 329 7.12 -8.37 2.73
C ALA A 329 5.64 -8.68 2.48
N THR A 330 5.13 -8.38 1.29
CA THR A 330 3.74 -8.68 0.90
C THR A 330 3.41 -10.16 1.03
N ILE A 331 4.31 -11.03 0.61
CA ILE A 331 4.16 -12.50 0.71
C ILE A 331 4.33 -12.96 2.16
N VAL A 332 5.36 -12.47 2.86
CA VAL A 332 5.60 -12.85 4.28
C VAL A 332 4.39 -12.48 5.14
N ILE A 333 3.92 -11.24 5.09
CA ILE A 333 2.78 -10.78 5.87
C ILE A 333 1.49 -11.56 5.51
N SER A 334 1.36 -11.97 4.26
CA SER A 334 0.18 -12.71 3.80
C SER A 334 0.16 -14.18 4.24
N ALA A 335 1.30 -14.87 4.20
CA ALA A 335 1.39 -16.32 4.37
C ALA A 335 1.76 -16.74 5.81
N LEU A 336 2.56 -15.95 6.52
CA LEU A 336 3.11 -16.31 7.83
C LEU A 336 2.05 -16.68 8.86
N TRP A 337 0.98 -15.90 8.94
CA TRP A 337 -0.08 -16.13 9.93
C TRP A 337 -0.87 -17.42 9.70
N ALA A 338 -1.04 -17.79 8.43
CA ALA A 338 -1.67 -19.05 8.08
C ALA A 338 -0.79 -20.24 8.45
N GLU A 339 0.53 -20.10 8.31
CA GLU A 339 1.51 -21.12 8.64
C GLU A 339 1.67 -21.31 10.16
N LEU A 340 1.75 -20.20 10.91
CA LEU A 340 1.96 -20.24 12.37
C LEU A 340 0.68 -20.59 13.15
N TYR A 341 -0.47 -20.04 12.77
CA TYR A 341 -1.70 -20.07 13.58
C TYR A 341 -2.87 -20.79 12.91
N GLY A 342 -2.66 -21.32 11.69
CA GLY A 342 -3.69 -22.03 10.95
C GLY A 342 -4.71 -21.11 10.28
N ILE A 343 -5.68 -21.72 9.58
CA ILE A 343 -6.60 -21.01 8.68
C ILE A 343 -7.99 -20.75 9.25
N GLY A 344 -8.34 -21.37 10.38
CA GLY A 344 -9.71 -21.30 10.92
C GLY A 344 -10.16 -19.89 11.33
N TYR A 345 -9.26 -19.10 11.94
CA TYR A 345 -9.50 -17.72 12.36
C TYR A 345 -8.61 -16.71 11.65
N LEU A 346 -8.06 -17.10 10.48
CA LEU A 346 -7.06 -16.30 9.75
C LEU A 346 -7.55 -14.87 9.44
N GLY A 347 -8.83 -14.71 9.11
CA GLY A 347 -9.41 -13.39 8.81
C GLY A 347 -9.30 -12.42 9.99
N SER A 348 -9.61 -12.87 11.21
CA SER A 348 -9.54 -12.03 12.41
C SER A 348 -8.09 -11.71 12.82
N ILE A 349 -7.15 -12.65 12.62
CA ILE A 349 -5.72 -12.44 12.89
C ILE A 349 -5.14 -11.44 11.88
N ARG A 350 -5.43 -11.63 10.59
CA ARG A 350 -4.96 -10.73 9.52
C ARG A 350 -5.49 -9.31 9.69
N SER A 351 -6.76 -9.13 10.05
CA SER A 351 -7.32 -7.80 10.28
C SER A 351 -6.64 -7.08 11.44
N MET A 352 -6.33 -7.80 12.53
CA MET A 352 -5.58 -7.26 13.66
C MET A 352 -4.16 -6.79 13.22
N CYS A 353 -3.43 -7.64 12.50
CA CYS A 353 -2.10 -7.30 12.00
C CYS A 353 -2.14 -6.14 11.01
N PHE A 354 -3.14 -6.11 10.13
CA PHE A 354 -3.33 -5.01 9.18
C PHE A 354 -3.59 -3.66 9.90
N SER A 355 -4.38 -3.67 10.98
CA SER A 355 -4.57 -2.46 11.80
C SER A 355 -3.25 -1.96 12.40
N MET A 356 -2.36 -2.88 12.82
CA MET A 356 -1.01 -2.50 13.31
C MET A 356 -0.14 -1.91 12.20
N VAL A 357 -0.24 -2.45 10.97
CA VAL A 357 0.44 -1.87 9.79
C VAL A 357 -0.06 -0.46 9.51
N VAL A 358 -1.38 -0.23 9.51
CA VAL A 358 -1.96 1.11 9.31
C VAL A 358 -1.48 2.09 10.37
N LEU A 359 -1.47 1.69 11.63
CA LEU A 359 -0.95 2.52 12.72
C LEU A 359 0.54 2.84 12.53
N SER A 360 1.34 1.84 12.20
CA SER A 360 2.77 1.98 11.94
C SER A 360 3.05 2.97 10.80
N THR A 361 2.36 2.81 9.67
CA THR A 361 2.52 3.69 8.50
C THR A 361 2.01 5.11 8.76
N SER A 362 1.05 5.29 9.67
CA SER A 362 0.56 6.62 10.04
C SER A 362 1.51 7.37 10.97
N ILE A 363 2.26 6.65 11.82
CA ILE A 363 3.23 7.27 12.74
C ILE A 363 4.51 7.69 12.00
N SER A 364 4.90 6.96 10.97
CA SER A 364 6.17 7.12 10.28
C SER A 364 6.44 8.53 9.74
N PRO A 365 5.52 9.20 9.00
CA PRO A 365 5.74 10.56 8.52
C PRO A 365 5.99 11.58 9.64
N VAL A 366 5.27 11.42 10.75
CA VAL A 366 5.43 12.30 11.93
C VAL A 366 6.80 12.12 12.57
N LEU A 367 7.17 10.87 12.86
CA LEU A 367 8.42 10.59 13.56
C LEU A 367 9.63 11.08 12.77
N ILE A 368 9.71 10.74 11.50
CA ILE A 368 10.81 11.16 10.62
C ILE A 368 10.82 12.69 10.49
N GLY A 369 9.65 13.31 10.29
CA GLY A 369 9.55 14.77 10.15
C GLY A 369 9.97 15.52 11.41
N LEU A 370 9.55 15.07 12.61
CA LEU A 370 9.96 15.68 13.86
C LEU A 370 11.47 15.52 14.11
N LEU A 371 12.05 14.38 13.72
CA LEU A 371 13.50 14.18 13.80
C LEU A 371 14.25 15.12 12.87
N LEU A 372 13.73 15.39 11.65
CA LEU A 372 14.27 16.38 10.74
C LEU A 372 14.20 17.81 11.33
N ASP A 373 13.08 18.16 11.96
CA ASP A 373 12.88 19.48 12.56
C ASP A 373 13.86 19.78 13.71
N ILE A 374 14.32 18.74 14.41
CA ILE A 374 15.37 18.87 15.48
C ILE A 374 16.80 18.67 14.96
N GLY A 375 16.97 18.58 13.62
CA GLY A 375 18.29 18.52 12.99
C GLY A 375 18.88 17.12 12.78
N VAL A 376 18.10 16.04 13.00
CA VAL A 376 18.55 14.67 12.70
C VAL A 376 18.29 14.40 11.21
N THR A 377 19.35 14.39 10.40
CA THR A 377 19.26 14.25 8.94
C THR A 377 18.72 12.88 8.52
N LEU A 378 18.23 12.77 7.27
CA LEU A 378 17.74 11.51 6.73
C LEU A 378 18.82 10.41 6.72
N GLU A 379 20.07 10.76 6.44
CA GLU A 379 21.19 9.82 6.43
C GLU A 379 21.34 9.13 7.80
N VAL A 380 21.33 9.93 8.88
CA VAL A 380 21.41 9.40 10.25
C VAL A 380 20.21 8.48 10.55
N GLN A 381 19.01 8.91 10.18
CA GLN A 381 17.81 8.11 10.36
C GLN A 381 17.86 6.80 9.56
N PHE A 382 18.38 6.82 8.33
CA PHE A 382 18.52 5.63 7.49
C PHE A 382 19.53 4.63 8.08
N ILE A 383 20.64 5.11 8.66
CA ILE A 383 21.60 4.26 9.37
C ILE A 383 20.92 3.60 10.59
N ILE A 384 20.16 4.36 11.37
CA ILE A 384 19.41 3.82 12.53
C ILE A 384 18.40 2.76 12.08
N PHE A 385 17.64 3.02 11.00
CA PHE A 385 16.68 2.07 10.48
C PHE A 385 17.36 0.82 9.91
N ALA A 386 18.49 0.96 9.23
CA ALA A 386 19.26 -0.18 8.73
C ALA A 386 19.78 -1.05 9.89
N ALA A 387 20.31 -0.43 10.96
CA ALA A 387 20.73 -1.14 12.17
C ALA A 387 19.56 -1.87 12.82
N TYR A 388 18.40 -1.21 12.96
CA TYR A 388 17.17 -1.83 13.49
C TYR A 388 16.75 -3.06 12.65
N ILE A 389 16.77 -2.94 11.32
CA ILE A 389 16.46 -4.05 10.40
C ILE A 389 17.42 -5.22 10.60
N LEU A 390 18.72 -4.96 10.75
CA LEU A 390 19.72 -6.00 10.98
C LEU A 390 19.47 -6.74 12.30
N VAL A 391 19.15 -6.01 13.36
CA VAL A 391 18.76 -6.61 14.66
C VAL A 391 17.52 -7.49 14.50
N CYS A 392 16.48 -7.02 13.80
CA CYS A 392 15.29 -7.80 13.53
C CYS A 392 15.60 -9.07 12.71
N SER A 393 16.43 -8.95 11.66
CA SER A 393 16.80 -10.09 10.79
C SER A 393 17.60 -11.15 11.54
N ILE A 394 18.53 -10.73 12.40
CA ILE A 394 19.27 -11.63 13.31
C ILE A 394 18.27 -12.29 14.29
N GLY A 395 17.37 -11.52 14.89
CA GLY A 395 16.32 -12.05 15.76
C GLY A 395 15.47 -13.11 15.07
N PHE A 396 15.05 -12.87 13.82
CA PHE A 396 14.31 -13.85 13.01
C PHE A 396 15.12 -15.10 12.71
N ALA A 397 16.43 -14.98 12.45
CA ALA A 397 17.29 -16.12 12.22
C ALA A 397 17.40 -17.00 13.49
N VAL A 398 17.52 -16.39 14.65
CA VAL A 398 17.56 -17.09 15.96
C VAL A 398 16.20 -17.73 16.30
N LEU A 399 15.11 -17.05 16.00
CA LEU A 399 13.76 -17.54 16.30
C LEU A 399 13.29 -18.66 15.36
N THR A 400 13.85 -18.77 14.17
CA THR A 400 13.37 -19.69 13.14
C THR A 400 13.22 -21.14 13.60
N PRO A 401 14.15 -21.77 14.35
CA PRO A 401 13.95 -23.13 14.84
C PRO A 401 12.67 -23.29 15.68
N ASN A 402 12.37 -22.28 16.52
CA ASN A 402 11.19 -22.26 17.36
C ASN A 402 9.88 -21.98 16.58
N LEU A 403 9.97 -21.26 15.46
CA LEU A 403 8.82 -20.97 14.61
C LEU A 403 8.40 -22.17 13.76
N LEU A 404 9.34 -23.04 13.41
CA LEU A 404 9.07 -24.27 12.64
C LEU A 404 8.41 -25.36 13.51
N ILE A 405 8.44 -25.24 14.84
CA ILE A 405 7.79 -26.18 15.74
C ILE A 405 6.29 -25.85 15.83
N THR A 406 5.45 -26.80 15.40
CA THR A 406 3.99 -26.70 15.55
C THR A 406 3.62 -26.74 17.02
N ARG A 407 2.98 -25.70 17.56
CA ARG A 407 2.48 -25.66 18.94
C ARG A 407 0.96 -25.74 18.98
N SER A 408 0.45 -26.41 20.02
CA SER A 408 -0.97 -26.34 20.36
C SER A 408 -1.33 -24.96 20.94
N PRO A 409 -2.55 -24.44 20.70
CA PRO A 409 -2.99 -23.20 21.31
C PRO A 409 -3.00 -23.34 22.84
N PRO A 410 -2.65 -22.27 23.59
CA PRO A 410 -2.83 -22.24 25.02
C PRO A 410 -4.31 -22.39 25.38
N SER A 411 -4.59 -23.13 26.45
CA SER A 411 -5.93 -23.34 27.03
C SER A 411 -6.61 -22.03 27.44
#